data_2db0e1e5e999fe29711ae8e214e02de2
#
_entry.id   2db0e1e5e999fe29711ae8e214e02de2
#
_cell.length_a   1.000
_cell.length_b   1.000
_cell.length_c   1.000
_cell.angle_alpha   90.00
_cell.angle_beta   90.00
_cell.angle_gamma   90.00
#
_symmetry.space_group_name_H-M   'P 1'
#
loop_
_entity.id
_entity.type
_entity.pdbx_description
1 polymer ?
#
loop_
_entity_poly.entity_id
_entity_poly.type
_entity_poly.pdbx_seq_one_letter_code
_entity_poly.pdbx_strand_id
1 'polypeptide(L)'
;MDITRRHLLSLAAAAAATAPIRLAGARLPKPQFAVHPFVEANPKAVFLKRTNVPHKMDEAAKLREGLAFARDVFVPMESAGIPVTHRVILKPNFTSVRNERPNEENWGTGTDPQFYEGIILGLKELGLKRFHFLEANNFHSWNYRGLADINDRHGVEMNEPDRRERNFRDGFEMSWTKVPDPVVYTRIPHYAPVNEPDTWLLNIAKWKAHGMCMTLSTKNVQGLVVKPYVRFCPGWKMVTGAPAFMQPDIHGKVEDRVNRYFENHRRLGYARYESSANLSPMNQEIWAHKTCDNSQVINPGLNIIEGIYGRDGDGFGVGQDHLTNLVMFGKDRFRLDMIGMYLGGHEPGNVNLFRIAKERGMLDTFNPWEVPVYEWVAGQPVRRKLSDFTRTPMKTYYLQKDGEPEYHLVNEPFDYDRVKA
;
A
#
# COMPACT_ATOMS: atom_id res chain seq x y z
N MET A 1 51.21 -29.85 49.23
CA MET A 1 51.44 -30.69 48.06
C MET A 1 52.18 -29.86 47.03
N ASP A 2 53.46 -30.14 46.88
CA ASP A 2 54.38 -29.43 45.98
C ASP A 2 54.19 -29.98 44.56
N ILE A 3 53.68 -29.12 43.67
CA ILE A 3 53.61 -29.44 42.25
C ILE A 3 54.97 -29.19 41.67
N THR A 4 55.72 -30.26 41.38
CA THR A 4 57.06 -30.18 40.85
C THR A 4 57.07 -29.63 39.39
N ARG A 5 58.13 -28.89 39.03
CA ARG A 5 58.36 -28.30 37.70
C ARG A 5 58.19 -29.25 36.50
N ARG A 6 58.25 -30.56 36.74
CA ARG A 6 58.03 -31.59 35.69
C ARG A 6 56.57 -31.73 35.29
N HIS A 7 55.61 -31.48 36.19
CA HIS A 7 54.20 -31.55 35.87
C HIS A 7 53.70 -30.33 35.04
N LEU A 8 54.38 -29.19 35.19
CA LEU A 8 54.09 -28.00 34.40
C LEU A 8 54.58 -28.12 32.93
N LEU A 9 55.70 -28.82 32.71
CA LEU A 9 56.24 -29.02 31.37
C LEU A 9 55.47 -30.10 30.59
N SER A 10 54.87 -31.07 31.24
CA SER A 10 54.01 -32.07 30.57
C SER A 10 52.64 -31.51 30.14
N LEU A 11 52.13 -30.51 30.86
CA LEU A 11 50.89 -29.81 30.49
C LEU A 11 51.15 -28.82 29.33
N ALA A 12 52.34 -28.22 29.23
CA ALA A 12 52.70 -27.34 28.14
C ALA A 12 52.96 -28.08 26.83
N ALA A 13 53.42 -29.35 26.89
CA ALA A 13 53.68 -30.15 25.68
C ALA A 13 52.37 -30.76 25.07
N ALA A 14 51.33 -30.92 25.86
CA ALA A 14 50.01 -31.38 25.37
C ALA A 14 49.21 -30.27 24.66
N ALA A 15 49.55 -29.00 24.90
CA ALA A 15 48.88 -27.86 24.27
C ALA A 15 49.41 -27.49 22.89
N ALA A 16 50.56 -28.09 22.46
CA ALA A 16 51.22 -27.75 21.21
C ALA A 16 50.88 -28.68 20.03
N ALA A 17 50.03 -29.69 20.23
CA ALA A 17 49.68 -30.69 19.19
C ALA A 17 48.23 -30.59 18.69
N THR A 18 47.49 -29.54 19.02
CA THR A 18 46.21 -29.28 18.36
C THR A 18 46.47 -28.49 17.07
N ALA A 19 46.39 -29.18 15.92
CA ALA A 19 46.34 -28.54 14.64
C ALA A 19 45.32 -27.39 14.67
N PRO A 20 45.60 -26.22 14.04
CA PRO A 20 44.62 -25.17 14.00
C PRO A 20 43.35 -25.73 13.33
N ILE A 21 42.31 -25.94 14.11
CA ILE A 21 40.96 -26.08 13.56
C ILE A 21 40.76 -24.78 12.80
N ARG A 22 40.92 -24.81 11.48
CA ARG A 22 40.35 -23.78 10.61
C ARG A 22 38.88 -23.78 10.89
N LEU A 23 38.43 -22.92 11.81
CA LEU A 23 37.05 -22.46 11.83
C LEU A 23 36.81 -21.99 10.41
N ALA A 24 36.18 -22.86 9.59
CA ALA A 24 35.62 -22.46 8.33
C ALA A 24 34.81 -21.20 8.67
N GLY A 25 35.25 -20.07 8.15
CA GLY A 25 34.78 -18.76 8.57
C GLY A 25 33.26 -18.76 8.60
N ALA A 26 32.70 -18.82 9.78
CA ALA A 26 31.29 -18.54 9.98
C ALA A 26 31.08 -17.16 9.36
N ARG A 27 30.48 -17.11 8.17
CA ARG A 27 30.11 -15.84 7.56
C ARG A 27 29.26 -15.14 8.60
N LEU A 28 29.72 -13.99 9.07
CA LEU A 28 28.91 -13.14 9.92
C LEU A 28 27.53 -13.02 9.27
N PRO A 29 26.46 -13.22 10.05
CA PRO A 29 25.12 -13.09 9.49
C PRO A 29 25.01 -11.76 8.80
N LYS A 30 24.48 -11.76 7.56
CA LYS A 30 24.29 -10.51 6.81
C LYS A 30 23.34 -9.63 7.61
N PRO A 31 23.61 -8.32 7.73
CA PRO A 31 22.69 -7.41 8.38
C PRO A 31 21.28 -7.56 7.79
N GLN A 32 20.30 -7.57 8.65
CA GLN A 32 18.88 -7.74 8.32
C GLN A 32 18.05 -6.61 8.93
N PHE A 33 16.87 -6.38 8.40
CA PHE A 33 15.87 -5.48 8.98
C PHE A 33 14.50 -6.14 8.99
N ALA A 34 13.58 -5.60 9.76
CA ALA A 34 12.17 -5.99 9.74
C ALA A 34 11.28 -4.78 10.02
N VAL A 35 10.00 -4.94 9.77
CA VAL A 35 8.99 -4.10 10.40
C VAL A 35 8.96 -4.44 11.89
N HIS A 36 8.67 -3.47 12.73
CA HIS A 36 8.67 -3.63 14.19
C HIS A 36 7.97 -4.92 14.62
N PRO A 37 8.55 -5.73 15.55
CA PRO A 37 8.04 -7.06 15.90
C PRO A 37 6.58 -7.08 16.34
N PHE A 38 6.11 -6.03 17.02
CA PHE A 38 4.70 -5.92 17.39
C PHE A 38 3.77 -5.81 16.17
N VAL A 39 4.18 -5.09 15.12
CA VAL A 39 3.41 -4.98 13.87
C VAL A 39 3.38 -6.33 13.14
N GLU A 40 4.52 -7.02 13.08
CA GLU A 40 4.61 -8.36 12.49
C GLU A 40 3.77 -9.39 13.26
N ALA A 41 3.75 -9.33 14.59
CA ALA A 41 2.96 -10.22 15.42
C ALA A 41 1.45 -9.91 15.41
N ASN A 42 1.06 -8.73 14.92
CA ASN A 42 -0.34 -8.28 14.86
C ASN A 42 -0.76 -7.90 13.42
N PRO A 43 -0.70 -8.84 12.44
CA PRO A 43 -0.92 -8.53 11.03
C PRO A 43 -2.34 -8.04 10.72
N LYS A 44 -3.31 -8.32 11.58
CA LYS A 44 -4.70 -7.87 11.47
C LYS A 44 -4.97 -6.51 12.11
N ALA A 45 -3.99 -5.92 12.78
CA ALA A 45 -4.13 -4.62 13.43
C ALA A 45 -3.83 -3.47 12.47
N VAL A 46 -4.43 -2.32 12.76
CA VAL A 46 -4.14 -1.04 12.14
C VAL A 46 -3.50 -0.12 13.17
N PHE A 47 -2.44 0.53 12.76
CA PHE A 47 -1.65 1.44 13.57
C PHE A 47 -1.79 2.86 13.07
N LEU A 48 -1.98 3.81 13.98
CA LEU A 48 -2.14 5.23 13.68
C LEU A 48 -1.07 6.04 14.39
N LYS A 49 -0.28 6.79 13.65
CA LYS A 49 0.74 7.69 14.18
C LYS A 49 0.31 9.13 13.95
N ARG A 50 0.21 9.92 15.02
CA ARG A 50 0.03 11.37 14.88
C ARG A 50 1.35 12.00 14.48
N THR A 51 1.29 12.96 13.55
CA THR A 51 2.42 13.79 13.14
C THR A 51 2.23 15.21 13.66
N ASN A 52 3.27 16.00 13.61
CA ASN A 52 3.24 17.41 14.02
C ASN A 52 3.76 18.30 12.89
N VAL A 53 2.96 18.43 11.84
CA VAL A 53 3.24 19.31 10.72
C VAL A 53 2.34 20.54 10.85
N PRO A 54 2.88 21.75 11.07
CA PRO A 54 2.08 22.95 11.31
C PRO A 54 1.35 23.43 10.06
N HIS A 55 1.95 23.23 8.89
CA HIS A 55 1.40 23.64 7.61
C HIS A 55 1.83 22.70 6.49
N LYS A 56 0.94 22.42 5.55
CA LYS A 56 1.21 21.46 4.45
C LYS A 56 2.38 21.84 3.53
N MET A 57 2.84 23.10 3.57
CA MET A 57 4.03 23.57 2.86
C MET A 57 5.32 23.46 3.69
N ASP A 58 5.27 23.03 4.95
CA ASP A 58 6.47 22.84 5.77
C ASP A 58 7.18 21.53 5.39
N GLU A 59 8.03 21.62 4.40
CA GLU A 59 8.80 20.49 3.87
C GLU A 59 9.70 19.86 4.92
N ALA A 60 10.35 20.70 5.74
CA ALA A 60 11.26 20.23 6.78
C ALA A 60 10.53 19.43 7.87
N ALA A 61 9.32 19.86 8.26
CA ALA A 61 8.51 19.11 9.20
C ALA A 61 8.09 17.76 8.61
N LYS A 62 7.64 17.71 7.36
CA LYS A 62 7.24 16.47 6.69
C LYS A 62 8.40 15.48 6.53
N LEU A 63 9.60 15.97 6.20
CA LEU A 63 10.82 15.16 6.16
C LEU A 63 11.12 14.54 7.53
N ARG A 64 11.08 15.35 8.60
CA ARG A 64 11.31 14.87 9.97
C ARG A 64 10.29 13.80 10.36
N GLU A 65 9.01 13.98 10.01
CA GLU A 65 7.97 12.99 10.32
C GLU A 65 8.16 11.68 9.56
N GLY A 66 8.57 11.74 8.30
CA GLY A 66 8.91 10.54 7.51
C GLY A 66 10.11 9.78 8.10
N LEU A 67 11.16 10.50 8.50
CA LEU A 67 12.33 9.90 9.14
C LEU A 67 12.00 9.32 10.52
N ALA A 68 11.23 10.04 11.33
CA ALA A 68 10.76 9.55 12.63
C ALA A 68 9.86 8.32 12.48
N PHE A 69 8.97 8.31 11.49
CA PHE A 69 8.16 7.13 11.16
C PHE A 69 9.05 5.92 10.84
N ALA A 70 10.03 6.11 9.97
CA ALA A 70 10.90 5.02 9.55
C ALA A 70 11.72 4.45 10.71
N ARG A 71 12.28 5.30 11.57
CA ARG A 71 13.05 4.90 12.77
C ARG A 71 12.20 4.16 13.80
N ASP A 72 10.92 4.52 13.91
CA ASP A 72 10.00 3.88 14.85
C ASP A 72 9.49 2.52 14.35
N VAL A 73 9.33 2.37 13.03
CA VAL A 73 8.59 1.24 12.44
C VAL A 73 9.51 0.21 11.81
N PHE A 74 10.70 0.58 11.38
CA PHE A 74 11.68 -0.36 10.84
C PHE A 74 12.84 -0.55 11.82
N VAL A 75 13.19 -1.80 12.09
CA VAL A 75 14.19 -2.13 13.09
C VAL A 75 15.29 -3.04 12.51
N PRO A 76 16.54 -2.91 13.01
CA PRO A 76 17.59 -3.86 12.67
C PRO A 76 17.29 -5.22 13.28
N MET A 77 17.66 -6.30 12.60
CA MET A 77 17.49 -7.68 13.05
C MET A 77 18.80 -8.44 12.97
N GLU A 78 19.06 -9.31 13.93
CA GLU A 78 20.20 -10.22 13.89
C GLU A 78 19.91 -11.48 13.07
N SER A 79 18.64 -11.92 13.08
CA SER A 79 18.15 -13.11 12.36
C SER A 79 16.66 -12.99 12.07
N ALA A 80 16.17 -13.83 11.15
CA ALA A 80 14.75 -13.91 10.78
C ALA A 80 14.14 -12.62 10.18
N GLY A 81 14.98 -11.69 9.75
CA GLY A 81 14.57 -10.48 9.06
C GLY A 81 14.79 -10.57 7.54
N ILE A 82 14.64 -9.45 6.90
CA ILE A 82 14.87 -9.26 5.47
C ILE A 82 16.32 -8.79 5.28
N PRO A 83 17.13 -9.44 4.43
CA PRO A 83 18.48 -8.99 4.16
C PRO A 83 18.54 -7.55 3.65
N VAL A 84 19.41 -6.72 4.21
CA VAL A 84 19.56 -5.31 3.75
C VAL A 84 20.06 -5.20 2.30
N THR A 85 20.45 -6.32 1.69
CA THR A 85 20.81 -6.41 0.29
C THR A 85 19.62 -6.55 -0.67
N HIS A 86 18.40 -6.74 -0.13
CA HIS A 86 17.19 -6.76 -0.93
C HIS A 86 16.95 -5.42 -1.61
N ARG A 87 16.25 -5.46 -2.74
CA ARG A 87 15.73 -4.27 -3.41
C ARG A 87 14.45 -3.83 -2.73
N VAL A 88 14.39 -2.59 -2.30
CA VAL A 88 13.18 -2.00 -1.75
C VAL A 88 12.40 -1.33 -2.88
N ILE A 89 11.24 -1.86 -3.18
CA ILE A 89 10.31 -1.23 -4.12
C ILE A 89 9.50 -0.21 -3.36
N LEU A 90 9.65 1.05 -3.73
CA LEU A 90 8.90 2.17 -3.18
C LEU A 90 7.71 2.46 -4.10
N LYS A 91 6.50 2.24 -3.60
CA LYS A 91 5.26 2.50 -4.34
C LYS A 91 4.48 3.64 -3.70
N PRO A 92 4.85 4.90 -3.96
CA PRO A 92 4.01 6.04 -3.58
C PRO A 92 2.77 6.16 -4.47
N ASN A 93 1.89 7.11 -4.17
CA ASN A 93 0.74 7.45 -5.00
C ASN A 93 0.99 8.74 -5.77
N PHE A 94 1.18 8.65 -7.08
CA PHE A 94 1.38 9.80 -7.98
C PHE A 94 0.49 9.79 -9.21
N THR A 95 -0.68 9.23 -9.10
CA THR A 95 -1.64 9.15 -10.21
C THR A 95 -2.14 10.53 -10.61
N SER A 96 -2.09 10.86 -11.90
CA SER A 96 -2.71 12.05 -12.51
C SER A 96 -2.37 13.39 -11.85
N VAL A 97 -1.22 13.50 -11.27
CA VAL A 97 -0.69 14.81 -10.88
C VAL A 97 -0.29 15.50 -12.18
N ARG A 98 -1.24 16.20 -12.75
CA ARG A 98 -0.94 17.08 -13.89
C ARG A 98 0.00 18.15 -13.38
N ASN A 99 1.13 18.18 -14.04
CA ASN A 99 2.09 19.23 -14.15
C ASN A 99 1.81 20.50 -13.41
N GLU A 100 2.76 21.14 -13.06
CA GLU A 100 2.72 22.52 -12.74
C GLU A 100 2.64 22.73 -11.23
N ARG A 101 3.40 23.60 -10.83
CA ARG A 101 3.67 24.00 -9.47
C ARG A 101 2.46 23.72 -8.57
N PRO A 102 2.59 22.86 -7.58
CA PRO A 102 1.50 22.63 -6.64
C PRO A 102 1.20 23.98 -6.00
N ASN A 103 0.00 24.49 -6.27
CA ASN A 103 -0.52 25.53 -5.42
C ASN A 103 -0.87 24.90 -4.06
N GLU A 104 -1.06 25.72 -3.07
CA GLU A 104 -1.44 25.25 -1.73
C GLU A 104 -2.74 24.45 -1.72
N GLU A 105 -3.57 24.59 -2.75
CA GLU A 105 -4.91 24.04 -2.82
C GLU A 105 -4.96 22.55 -3.20
N ASN A 106 -3.94 22.02 -3.86
CA ASN A 106 -3.96 20.62 -4.35
C ASN A 106 -2.77 19.77 -3.91
N TRP A 107 -2.18 20.09 -2.77
CA TRP A 107 -1.03 19.35 -2.24
C TRP A 107 -1.37 17.88 -1.92
N GLY A 108 -2.62 17.60 -1.58
CA GLY A 108 -3.11 16.27 -1.21
C GLY A 108 -3.33 15.30 -2.38
N THR A 109 -2.99 15.65 -3.62
CA THR A 109 -3.20 14.76 -4.79
C THR A 109 -2.29 13.55 -4.84
N GLY A 110 -1.12 13.60 -4.21
CA GLY A 110 -0.14 12.52 -4.19
C GLY A 110 0.54 12.37 -2.84
N THR A 111 1.25 11.27 -2.65
CA THR A 111 2.11 11.06 -1.49
C THR A 111 3.09 12.22 -1.37
N ASP A 112 3.29 12.73 -0.16
CA ASP A 112 4.20 13.83 0.07
C ASP A 112 5.67 13.43 -0.18
N PRO A 113 6.39 14.13 -1.08
CA PRO A 113 7.76 13.77 -1.42
C PRO A 113 8.74 13.87 -0.25
N GLN A 114 8.55 14.83 0.68
CA GLN A 114 9.44 14.99 1.82
C GLN A 114 9.20 13.89 2.86
N PHE A 115 7.94 13.50 3.10
CA PHE A 115 7.64 12.34 3.93
C PHE A 115 8.25 11.06 3.33
N TYR A 116 8.11 10.87 2.02
CA TYR A 116 8.72 9.78 1.27
C TYR A 116 10.26 9.81 1.38
N GLU A 117 10.90 10.96 1.25
CA GLU A 117 12.34 11.13 1.44
C GLU A 117 12.79 10.73 2.85
N GLY A 118 12.04 11.16 3.87
CA GLY A 118 12.30 10.79 5.25
C GLY A 118 12.30 9.27 5.47
N ILE A 119 11.37 8.55 4.83
CA ILE A 119 11.34 7.08 4.87
C ILE A 119 12.61 6.49 4.24
N ILE A 120 13.04 6.98 3.08
CA ILE A 120 14.29 6.52 2.43
C ILE A 120 15.48 6.72 3.35
N LEU A 121 15.60 7.87 3.99
CA LEU A 121 16.68 8.17 4.92
C LEU A 121 16.71 7.18 6.08
N GLY A 122 15.58 6.90 6.71
CA GLY A 122 15.51 5.94 7.81
C GLY A 122 15.83 4.50 7.38
N LEU A 123 15.42 4.08 6.18
CA LEU A 123 15.80 2.78 5.63
C LEU A 123 17.30 2.70 5.30
N LYS A 124 17.91 3.79 4.84
CA LYS A 124 19.37 3.88 4.64
C LYS A 124 20.15 3.78 5.95
N GLU A 125 19.64 4.32 7.04
CA GLU A 125 20.24 4.17 8.38
C GLU A 125 20.33 2.69 8.81
N LEU A 126 19.41 1.84 8.35
CA LEU A 126 19.44 0.39 8.56
C LEU A 126 20.38 -0.36 7.61
N GLY A 127 21.05 0.35 6.69
CA GLY A 127 22.01 -0.21 5.74
C GLY A 127 21.43 -0.61 4.39
N LEU A 128 20.15 -0.32 4.10
CA LEU A 128 19.58 -0.56 2.77
C LEU A 128 20.14 0.44 1.75
N LYS A 129 20.42 -0.05 0.54
CA LYS A 129 21.09 0.74 -0.52
C LYS A 129 20.42 0.64 -1.89
N ARG A 130 19.52 -0.32 -2.08
CA ARG A 130 18.91 -0.63 -3.37
C ARG A 130 17.43 -0.26 -3.34
N PHE A 131 17.10 0.86 -3.95
CA PHE A 131 15.73 1.38 -4.00
C PHE A 131 15.25 1.47 -5.43
N HIS A 132 14.00 1.07 -5.67
CA HIS A 132 13.30 1.22 -6.95
C HIS A 132 12.01 1.97 -6.74
N PHE A 133 11.82 3.04 -7.48
CA PHE A 133 10.56 3.75 -7.56
C PHE A 133 9.71 3.16 -8.67
N LEU A 134 8.48 2.76 -8.35
CA LEU A 134 7.54 2.25 -9.34
C LEU A 134 6.18 2.95 -9.22
N GLU A 135 5.75 3.57 -10.32
CA GLU A 135 4.41 4.11 -10.51
C GLU A 135 4.04 4.08 -12.00
N ALA A 136 3.04 3.27 -12.36
CA ALA A 136 2.68 3.03 -13.75
C ALA A 136 1.99 4.18 -14.44
N ASN A 137 1.50 5.17 -13.71
CA ASN A 137 0.41 5.97 -14.27
C ASN A 137 0.77 7.35 -14.77
N ASN A 138 1.95 7.92 -14.55
CA ASN A 138 2.22 9.25 -15.07
C ASN A 138 3.68 9.67 -15.18
N PHE A 139 4.05 9.86 -16.42
CA PHE A 139 5.25 10.43 -16.96
C PHE A 139 5.49 11.87 -16.58
N HIS A 140 4.43 12.67 -16.58
CA HIS A 140 4.52 14.11 -16.36
C HIS A 140 4.65 14.48 -14.87
N SER A 141 4.50 13.52 -13.99
CA SER A 141 4.54 13.73 -12.54
C SER A 141 5.89 13.50 -11.91
N TRP A 142 6.89 13.03 -12.64
CA TRP A 142 8.16 12.59 -12.07
C TRP A 142 8.99 13.73 -11.50
N ASN A 143 8.84 14.93 -12.07
CA ASN A 143 9.40 16.16 -11.51
C ASN A 143 8.46 16.87 -10.52
N TYR A 144 7.34 16.23 -10.18
CA TYR A 144 6.39 16.82 -9.29
C TYR A 144 7.01 17.01 -7.90
N ARG A 145 7.04 18.24 -7.44
CA ARG A 145 7.56 18.62 -6.11
C ARG A 145 8.98 18.14 -5.80
N GLY A 146 9.83 18.07 -6.80
CA GLY A 146 11.22 17.63 -6.61
C GLY A 146 11.39 16.13 -6.39
N LEU A 147 10.41 15.31 -6.74
CA LEU A 147 10.51 13.86 -6.56
C LEU A 147 11.67 13.24 -7.35
N ALA A 148 11.88 13.68 -8.59
CA ALA A 148 13.00 13.22 -9.39
C ALA A 148 14.33 13.55 -8.72
N ASP A 149 14.50 14.79 -8.25
CA ASP A 149 15.69 15.24 -7.54
C ASP A 149 15.91 14.45 -6.23
N ILE A 150 14.85 14.09 -5.52
CA ILE A 150 14.92 13.23 -4.34
C ILE A 150 15.43 11.85 -4.74
N ASN A 151 14.84 11.24 -5.77
CA ASN A 151 15.24 9.93 -6.23
C ASN A 151 16.70 9.91 -6.70
N ASP A 152 17.13 10.89 -7.49
CA ASP A 152 18.51 11.02 -7.96
C ASP A 152 19.49 11.18 -6.79
N ARG A 153 19.19 12.08 -5.86
CA ARG A 153 20.02 12.33 -4.67
C ARG A 153 20.22 11.09 -3.81
N HIS A 154 19.21 10.22 -3.79
CA HIS A 154 19.25 8.99 -3.01
C HIS A 154 19.64 7.73 -3.79
N GLY A 155 19.90 7.84 -5.09
CA GLY A 155 20.23 6.71 -5.97
C GLY A 155 19.06 5.71 -6.09
N VAL A 156 17.83 6.23 -6.10
CA VAL A 156 16.63 5.43 -6.35
C VAL A 156 16.49 5.20 -7.83
N GLU A 157 16.49 3.95 -8.25
CA GLU A 157 16.25 3.59 -9.65
C GLU A 157 14.81 3.91 -10.03
N MET A 158 14.64 4.70 -11.09
CA MET A 158 13.35 5.05 -11.63
C MET A 158 13.10 4.29 -12.93
N ASN A 159 12.21 3.32 -12.89
CA ASN A 159 11.77 2.70 -14.14
C ASN A 159 10.77 3.64 -14.82
N GLU A 160 11.13 4.11 -16.01
CA GLU A 160 10.23 4.92 -16.85
C GLU A 160 9.32 4.03 -17.72
N PRO A 161 8.15 3.58 -17.21
CA PRO A 161 7.29 2.67 -17.97
C PRO A 161 6.71 3.30 -19.23
N ASP A 162 6.62 4.60 -19.29
CA ASP A 162 5.71 5.32 -20.17
C ASP A 162 6.23 5.58 -21.59
N ARG A 163 7.53 5.81 -21.77
CA ARG A 163 8.06 6.06 -23.11
C ARG A 163 7.92 4.88 -24.07
N ARG A 164 7.75 3.68 -23.50
CA ARG A 164 7.74 2.42 -24.25
C ARG A 164 6.37 1.77 -24.36
N GLU A 165 5.34 2.36 -23.75
CA GLU A 165 3.99 1.78 -23.71
C GLU A 165 3.28 1.62 -25.03
N ARG A 166 3.71 2.32 -26.04
CA ARG A 166 3.13 2.18 -27.39
C ARG A 166 3.33 0.78 -27.96
N ASN A 167 4.33 0.06 -27.45
CA ASN A 167 4.63 -1.31 -27.86
C ASN A 167 4.76 -2.21 -26.61
N PHE A 168 3.65 -2.68 -26.09
CA PHE A 168 3.59 -3.66 -24.99
C PHE A 168 4.52 -4.88 -25.20
N ARG A 169 4.96 -5.12 -26.43
CA ARG A 169 5.83 -6.26 -26.80
C ARG A 169 7.33 -5.95 -26.73
N ASP A 170 7.72 -4.70 -26.62
CA ASP A 170 9.10 -4.30 -26.84
C ASP A 170 9.80 -3.99 -25.50
N GLY A 171 10.21 -5.06 -24.81
CA GLY A 171 11.34 -4.99 -23.90
C GLY A 171 11.12 -4.44 -22.50
N PHE A 172 9.88 -4.50 -21.95
CA PHE A 172 9.71 -4.34 -20.50
C PHE A 172 10.01 -5.66 -19.80
N GLU A 173 10.88 -5.60 -18.82
CA GLU A 173 10.97 -6.69 -17.86
C GLU A 173 9.71 -6.67 -16.99
N MET A 174 8.96 -7.76 -17.03
CA MET A 174 7.74 -7.92 -16.26
C MET A 174 7.61 -9.34 -15.73
N SER A 175 7.01 -9.47 -14.59
CA SER A 175 6.63 -10.74 -14.00
C SER A 175 5.15 -11.02 -14.22
N TRP A 176 4.80 -12.20 -14.70
CA TRP A 176 3.44 -12.66 -14.83
C TRP A 176 3.06 -13.55 -13.66
N THR A 177 2.02 -13.20 -12.94
CA THR A 177 1.53 -13.98 -11.81
C THR A 177 0.11 -14.46 -12.06
N LYS A 178 -0.10 -15.79 -11.94
CA LYS A 178 -1.44 -16.40 -12.05
C LYS A 178 -2.28 -15.99 -10.82
N VAL A 179 -3.50 -15.53 -11.05
CA VAL A 179 -4.46 -15.22 -9.98
C VAL A 179 -5.08 -16.52 -9.49
N PRO A 180 -5.00 -16.85 -8.19
CA PRO A 180 -5.49 -18.13 -7.65
C PRO A 180 -7.01 -18.31 -7.82
N ASP A 181 -7.79 -17.31 -7.47
CA ASP A 181 -9.25 -17.27 -7.65
C ASP A 181 -9.65 -16.04 -8.48
N PRO A 182 -9.55 -16.13 -9.81
CA PRO A 182 -9.76 -14.99 -10.70
C PRO A 182 -11.25 -14.67 -10.87
N VAL A 183 -11.61 -13.41 -10.91
CA VAL A 183 -12.92 -12.95 -11.40
C VAL A 183 -12.75 -12.17 -12.70
N VAL A 184 -11.77 -11.29 -12.79
CA VAL A 184 -11.50 -10.45 -13.97
C VAL A 184 -10.29 -10.97 -14.73
N TYR A 185 -9.14 -11.13 -14.07
CA TYR A 185 -7.90 -11.55 -14.69
C TYR A 185 -7.47 -12.94 -14.26
N THR A 186 -7.14 -13.80 -15.23
CA THR A 186 -6.56 -15.13 -14.96
C THR A 186 -5.09 -15.02 -14.53
N ARG A 187 -4.38 -14.01 -15.01
CA ARG A 187 -3.01 -13.65 -14.63
C ARG A 187 -2.80 -12.14 -14.78
N ILE A 188 -1.89 -11.57 -14.03
CA ILE A 188 -1.60 -10.14 -14.03
C ILE A 188 -0.10 -9.91 -14.22
N PRO A 189 0.31 -9.02 -15.15
CA PRO A 189 1.69 -8.62 -15.32
C PRO A 189 2.03 -7.43 -14.43
N HIS A 190 3.16 -7.54 -13.72
CA HIS A 190 3.72 -6.45 -12.93
C HIS A 190 5.07 -6.01 -13.50
N TYR A 191 5.40 -4.74 -13.37
CA TYR A 191 6.73 -4.26 -13.72
C TYR A 191 7.80 -4.90 -12.85
N ALA A 192 8.92 -5.30 -13.46
CA ALA A 192 10.08 -5.73 -12.68
C ALA A 192 10.60 -4.53 -11.83
N PRO A 193 11.11 -4.79 -10.61
CA PRO A 193 11.35 -6.09 -10.00
C PRO A 193 10.22 -6.60 -9.07
N VAL A 194 8.99 -6.18 -9.26
CA VAL A 194 7.84 -6.63 -8.43
C VAL A 194 7.72 -8.15 -8.49
N ASN A 195 7.51 -8.77 -7.33
CA ASN A 195 7.43 -10.24 -7.15
C ASN A 195 8.72 -11.02 -7.47
N GLU A 196 9.87 -10.36 -7.61
CA GLU A 196 11.15 -11.06 -7.70
C GLU A 196 11.68 -11.45 -6.31
N PRO A 197 12.49 -12.55 -6.21
CA PRO A 197 12.83 -13.16 -4.91
C PRO A 197 13.59 -12.24 -3.94
N ASP A 198 14.43 -11.33 -4.44
CA ASP A 198 15.26 -10.42 -3.62
C ASP A 198 14.64 -9.02 -3.50
N THR A 199 13.31 -8.95 -3.49
CA THR A 199 12.58 -7.69 -3.37
C THR A 199 11.74 -7.61 -2.11
N TRP A 200 11.54 -6.39 -1.62
CA TRP A 200 10.62 -6.06 -0.55
C TRP A 200 9.82 -4.82 -0.95
N LEU A 201 8.50 -4.94 -0.93
CA LEU A 201 7.60 -3.88 -1.40
C LEU A 201 7.09 -3.04 -0.24
N LEU A 202 7.31 -1.73 -0.31
CA LEU A 202 6.74 -0.73 0.58
C LEU A 202 5.68 0.08 -0.17
N ASN A 203 4.43 -0.06 0.25
CA ASN A 203 3.29 0.63 -0.33
C ASN A 203 2.97 1.90 0.47
N ILE A 204 3.11 3.09 -0.14
CA ILE A 204 2.94 4.40 0.51
C ILE A 204 1.79 5.15 -0.19
N ALA A 205 0.57 4.80 0.15
CA ALA A 205 -0.62 5.40 -0.43
C ALA A 205 -0.87 6.82 0.12
N LYS A 206 -1.65 7.61 -0.63
CA LYS A 206 -2.17 8.89 -0.18
C LYS A 206 -3.59 8.76 0.35
N TRP A 207 -3.90 9.43 1.44
CA TRP A 207 -5.25 9.51 1.97
C TRP A 207 -6.07 10.53 1.17
N LYS A 208 -6.82 10.06 0.17
CA LYS A 208 -7.60 10.95 -0.70
C LYS A 208 -8.85 10.29 -1.26
N ALA A 209 -9.84 11.11 -1.59
CA ALA A 209 -11.05 10.68 -2.28
C ALA A 209 -10.76 10.12 -3.68
N HIS A 210 -11.66 9.32 -4.18
CA HIS A 210 -11.61 8.72 -5.50
C HIS A 210 -12.99 8.18 -5.93
N GLY A 211 -13.14 7.84 -7.21
CA GLY A 211 -14.34 7.17 -7.72
C GLY A 211 -14.66 5.82 -7.08
N MET A 212 -13.71 5.16 -6.42
CA MET A 212 -13.94 3.99 -5.56
C MET A 212 -14.15 4.37 -4.08
N CYS A 213 -14.72 5.49 -3.78
CA CYS A 213 -14.79 6.15 -2.50
C CYS A 213 -13.46 6.84 -2.13
N MET A 214 -12.39 6.10 -1.89
CA MET A 214 -11.07 6.66 -1.61
C MET A 214 -9.96 5.87 -2.32
N THR A 215 -8.89 6.56 -2.70
CA THR A 215 -7.61 5.91 -3.01
C THR A 215 -6.91 5.61 -1.71
N LEU A 216 -6.66 4.35 -1.45
CA LEU A 216 -5.95 3.89 -0.27
C LEU A 216 -4.97 2.78 -0.70
N SER A 217 -4.56 1.92 0.22
CA SER A 217 -3.46 0.99 -0.03
C SER A 217 -3.80 -0.12 -1.04
N THR A 218 -5.02 -0.67 -1.03
CA THR A 218 -5.44 -1.71 -1.99
C THR A 218 -5.46 -1.19 -3.43
N LYS A 219 -5.96 0.03 -3.62
CA LYS A 219 -5.96 0.64 -4.94
C LYS A 219 -4.56 1.09 -5.36
N ASN A 220 -3.73 1.55 -4.45
CA ASN A 220 -2.42 2.10 -4.78
C ASN A 220 -1.51 1.09 -5.49
N VAL A 221 -1.53 -0.17 -5.07
CA VAL A 221 -0.72 -1.23 -5.70
C VAL A 221 -1.13 -1.57 -7.13
N GLN A 222 -2.28 -1.07 -7.62
CA GLN A 222 -2.62 -1.18 -9.03
C GLN A 222 -1.63 -0.43 -9.94
N GLY A 223 -0.97 0.60 -9.42
CA GLY A 223 0.09 1.31 -10.13
C GLY A 223 1.38 0.50 -10.33
N LEU A 224 1.44 -0.75 -9.90
CA LEU A 224 2.53 -1.69 -10.19
C LEU A 224 2.19 -2.64 -11.35
N VAL A 225 0.94 -2.63 -11.81
CA VAL A 225 0.47 -3.44 -12.94
C VAL A 225 0.88 -2.77 -14.24
N VAL A 226 1.36 -3.57 -15.20
CA VAL A 226 1.77 -3.10 -16.52
C VAL A 226 0.60 -2.45 -17.25
N LYS A 227 0.85 -1.33 -17.91
CA LYS A 227 -0.16 -0.38 -18.34
C LYS A 227 -1.29 -0.93 -19.15
N PRO A 228 -1.39 -1.66 -20.13
CA PRO A 228 -2.70 -1.99 -20.71
C PRO A 228 -3.67 -2.57 -19.67
N TYR A 229 -3.14 -3.33 -18.68
CA TYR A 229 -3.94 -3.97 -17.62
C TYR A 229 -4.38 -2.99 -16.51
N VAL A 230 -3.67 -1.90 -16.30
CA VAL A 230 -4.10 -0.80 -15.40
C VAL A 230 -5.25 0.01 -15.99
N ARG A 231 -5.36 0.09 -17.32
CA ARG A 231 -6.40 0.88 -18.02
C ARG A 231 -7.82 0.56 -17.60
N PHE A 232 -8.03 -0.54 -16.93
CA PHE A 232 -9.34 -0.85 -16.35
C PHE A 232 -9.66 -0.08 -15.05
N CYS A 233 -9.02 1.02 -14.82
CA CYS A 233 -9.45 2.05 -13.92
C CYS A 233 -10.39 2.98 -14.71
N PRO A 234 -11.48 2.85 -15.13
CA PRO A 234 -12.81 2.48 -14.82
C PRO A 234 -13.53 1.68 -15.92
N GLY A 235 -14.28 0.69 -15.56
CA GLY A 235 -15.48 0.40 -16.25
C GLY A 235 -15.54 -0.89 -17.05
N TRP A 236 -16.74 -1.41 -17.00
CA TRP A 236 -17.22 -2.60 -17.70
C TRP A 236 -16.89 -2.64 -19.19
N LYS A 237 -17.12 -1.53 -19.90
CA LYS A 237 -16.85 -1.42 -21.34
C LYS A 237 -15.38 -1.63 -21.71
N MET A 238 -14.47 -1.40 -20.80
CA MET A 238 -13.05 -1.58 -21.08
C MET A 238 -12.60 -3.04 -20.93
N VAL A 239 -13.28 -3.84 -20.13
CA VAL A 239 -13.02 -5.28 -20.05
C VAL A 239 -13.62 -5.99 -21.25
N THR A 240 -14.88 -5.71 -21.59
CA THR A 240 -15.55 -6.31 -22.74
C THR A 240 -14.97 -5.88 -24.09
N GLY A 241 -14.49 -4.63 -24.18
CA GLY A 241 -13.78 -4.09 -25.34
C GLY A 241 -12.26 -4.15 -25.25
N ALA A 242 -11.69 -5.05 -24.43
CA ALA A 242 -10.25 -5.19 -24.29
C ALA A 242 -9.57 -5.59 -25.61
N PRO A 243 -8.36 -5.06 -25.89
CA PRO A 243 -7.59 -5.44 -27.07
C PRO A 243 -7.39 -6.97 -27.19
N ALA A 244 -7.32 -7.49 -28.38
CA ALA A 244 -7.20 -8.92 -28.64
C ALA A 244 -6.05 -9.60 -27.89
N PHE A 245 -4.91 -8.93 -27.70
CA PHE A 245 -3.76 -9.46 -26.98
C PHE A 245 -4.03 -9.67 -25.49
N MET A 246 -5.03 -9.01 -24.91
CA MET A 246 -5.42 -9.14 -23.50
C MET A 246 -6.50 -10.20 -23.27
N GLN A 247 -7.23 -10.58 -24.29
CA GLN A 247 -8.34 -11.54 -24.19
C GLN A 247 -7.95 -12.87 -23.50
N PRO A 248 -6.77 -13.46 -23.75
CA PRO A 248 -6.36 -14.68 -23.07
C PRO A 248 -6.17 -14.53 -21.55
N ASP A 249 -6.00 -13.30 -21.08
CA ASP A 249 -5.72 -13.00 -19.68
C ASP A 249 -6.98 -12.56 -18.91
N ILE A 250 -8.08 -12.31 -19.65
CA ILE A 250 -9.40 -12.02 -19.07
C ILE A 250 -10.14 -13.35 -18.86
N HIS A 251 -10.79 -13.47 -17.70
CA HIS A 251 -11.54 -14.67 -17.38
C HIS A 251 -12.69 -14.86 -18.37
N GLY A 252 -12.78 -16.03 -19.03
CA GLY A 252 -13.78 -16.28 -20.09
C GLY A 252 -15.24 -16.18 -19.65
N LYS A 253 -15.53 -16.17 -18.34
CA LYS A 253 -16.86 -15.98 -17.75
C LYS A 253 -16.95 -14.72 -16.88
N VAL A 254 -16.15 -13.69 -17.19
CA VAL A 254 -16.10 -12.47 -16.38
C VAL A 254 -17.48 -11.80 -16.26
N GLU A 255 -18.23 -11.73 -17.35
CA GLU A 255 -19.57 -11.14 -17.35
C GLU A 255 -20.54 -11.89 -16.45
N ASP A 256 -20.64 -13.21 -16.60
CA ASP A 256 -21.51 -14.05 -15.76
C ASP A 256 -21.14 -13.97 -14.28
N ARG A 257 -19.84 -13.90 -13.98
CA ARG A 257 -19.36 -13.82 -12.60
C ARG A 257 -19.72 -12.50 -11.96
N VAL A 258 -19.36 -11.39 -12.62
CA VAL A 258 -19.60 -10.04 -12.10
C VAL A 258 -21.11 -9.78 -12.00
N ASN A 259 -21.92 -10.16 -13.03
CA ASN A 259 -23.36 -10.02 -13.00
C ASN A 259 -23.98 -10.77 -11.82
N ARG A 260 -23.50 -11.96 -11.50
CA ARG A 260 -24.00 -12.77 -10.37
C ARG A 260 -23.77 -12.08 -9.03
N TYR A 261 -22.58 -11.51 -8.81
CA TYR A 261 -22.30 -10.71 -7.63
C TYR A 261 -23.18 -9.46 -7.57
N PHE A 262 -23.25 -8.72 -8.66
CA PHE A 262 -24.04 -7.50 -8.76
C PHE A 262 -25.52 -7.74 -8.44
N GLU A 263 -26.18 -8.72 -9.07
CA GLU A 263 -27.57 -9.03 -8.83
C GLU A 263 -27.82 -9.56 -7.41
N ASN A 264 -26.88 -10.31 -6.85
CA ASN A 264 -26.97 -10.72 -5.45
C ASN A 264 -26.91 -9.52 -4.50
N HIS A 265 -26.01 -8.58 -4.74
CA HIS A 265 -25.90 -7.38 -3.92
C HIS A 265 -27.14 -6.48 -4.02
N ARG A 266 -27.70 -6.34 -5.21
CA ARG A 266 -29.01 -5.64 -5.39
C ARG A 266 -30.13 -6.32 -4.62
N ARG A 267 -30.24 -7.62 -4.75
CA ARG A 267 -31.27 -8.43 -4.06
C ARG A 267 -31.15 -8.33 -2.53
N LEU A 268 -29.94 -8.23 -2.01
CA LEU A 268 -29.66 -8.05 -0.59
C LEU A 268 -29.92 -6.62 -0.10
N GLY A 269 -30.21 -5.69 -1.01
CA GLY A 269 -30.50 -4.29 -0.68
C GLY A 269 -29.30 -3.56 -0.06
N TYR A 270 -28.09 -3.81 -0.57
CA TYR A 270 -26.92 -3.07 -0.13
C TYR A 270 -27.01 -1.62 -0.59
N ALA A 271 -26.58 -0.71 0.25
CA ALA A 271 -26.58 0.70 -0.04
C ALA A 271 -25.84 1.01 -1.34
N ARG A 272 -26.34 1.99 -2.09
CA ARG A 272 -25.77 2.54 -3.32
C ARG A 272 -25.71 1.61 -4.54
N TYR A 273 -26.17 0.37 -4.46
CA TYR A 273 -26.22 -0.50 -5.66
C TYR A 273 -27.33 -0.12 -6.66
N GLU A 274 -28.29 0.68 -6.25
CA GLU A 274 -29.39 1.15 -7.10
C GLU A 274 -29.18 2.59 -7.61
N SER A 275 -28.10 3.23 -7.26
CA SER A 275 -27.81 4.61 -7.69
C SER A 275 -27.49 4.68 -9.19
N SER A 276 -27.98 5.74 -9.84
CA SER A 276 -27.93 5.91 -11.30
C SER A 276 -26.82 6.82 -11.82
N ALA A 277 -26.05 7.44 -10.91
CA ALA A 277 -25.14 8.52 -11.28
C ALA A 277 -23.83 8.05 -11.91
N ASN A 278 -23.01 9.00 -12.34
CA ASN A 278 -21.82 9.01 -13.17
C ASN A 278 -20.88 7.78 -13.18
N LEU A 279 -20.88 6.98 -12.13
CA LEU A 279 -20.19 5.69 -12.08
C LEU A 279 -21.21 4.61 -11.76
N SER A 280 -21.61 3.85 -12.77
CA SER A 280 -22.63 2.80 -12.55
C SER A 280 -22.17 1.81 -11.48
N PRO A 281 -23.07 1.27 -10.68
CA PRO A 281 -22.78 0.22 -9.70
C PRO A 281 -22.03 -0.97 -10.31
N MET A 282 -22.34 -1.35 -11.55
CA MET A 282 -21.63 -2.39 -12.30
C MET A 282 -20.14 -2.06 -12.53
N ASN A 283 -19.83 -0.80 -12.81
CA ASN A 283 -18.43 -0.37 -12.94
C ASN A 283 -17.68 -0.47 -11.62
N GLN A 284 -18.34 -0.15 -10.51
CA GLN A 284 -17.76 -0.30 -9.18
C GLN A 284 -17.56 -1.78 -8.82
N GLU A 285 -18.48 -2.63 -9.23
CA GLU A 285 -18.40 -4.06 -9.02
C GLU A 285 -17.17 -4.67 -9.70
N ILE A 286 -17.01 -4.42 -11.00
CA ILE A 286 -15.86 -4.95 -11.73
C ILE A 286 -14.53 -4.37 -11.23
N TRP A 287 -14.54 -3.11 -10.82
CA TRP A 287 -13.35 -2.46 -10.29
C TRP A 287 -12.91 -3.07 -8.96
N ALA A 288 -13.85 -3.33 -8.06
CA ALA A 288 -13.57 -4.01 -6.81
C ALA A 288 -13.05 -5.44 -7.03
N HIS A 289 -13.66 -6.21 -7.94
CA HIS A 289 -13.19 -7.55 -8.30
C HIS A 289 -11.77 -7.54 -8.86
N LYS A 290 -11.45 -6.60 -9.74
CA LYS A 290 -10.10 -6.43 -10.28
C LYS A 290 -9.09 -6.07 -9.19
N THR A 291 -9.48 -5.20 -8.25
CA THR A 291 -8.65 -4.85 -7.09
C THR A 291 -8.40 -6.07 -6.22
N CYS A 292 -9.39 -6.91 -6.04
CA CYS A 292 -9.25 -8.20 -5.35
C CYS A 292 -8.36 -9.19 -6.11
N ASP A 293 -8.49 -9.30 -7.44
CA ASP A 293 -7.59 -10.13 -8.24
C ASP A 293 -6.13 -9.71 -8.06
N ASN A 294 -5.83 -8.42 -8.18
CA ASN A 294 -4.48 -7.88 -7.96
C ASN A 294 -3.98 -8.11 -6.53
N SER A 295 -4.88 -8.05 -5.56
CA SER A 295 -4.56 -8.25 -4.15
C SER A 295 -4.15 -9.68 -3.81
N GLN A 296 -4.50 -10.67 -4.62
CA GLN A 296 -4.07 -12.05 -4.43
C GLN A 296 -2.62 -12.30 -4.89
N VAL A 297 -2.09 -11.45 -5.75
CA VAL A 297 -0.80 -11.69 -6.43
C VAL A 297 0.27 -10.66 -6.11
N ILE A 298 -0.05 -9.68 -5.27
CA ILE A 298 0.89 -8.67 -4.78
C ILE A 298 0.83 -8.61 -3.25
N ASN A 299 1.99 -8.66 -2.61
CA ASN A 299 2.07 -8.67 -1.15
C ASN A 299 3.08 -7.65 -0.63
N PRO A 300 2.66 -6.42 -0.31
CA PRO A 300 3.53 -5.45 0.33
C PRO A 300 4.01 -5.92 1.71
N GLY A 301 5.29 -5.71 1.97
CA GLY A 301 5.85 -5.97 3.30
C GLY A 301 5.29 -5.05 4.37
N LEU A 302 4.91 -3.82 3.99
CA LEU A 302 4.14 -2.89 4.81
C LEU A 302 3.28 -2.01 3.91
N ASN A 303 2.08 -1.67 4.40
CA ASN A 303 1.22 -0.68 3.79
C ASN A 303 1.15 0.56 4.68
N ILE A 304 1.30 1.73 4.08
CA ILE A 304 1.21 3.05 4.71
C ILE A 304 0.17 3.85 3.95
N ILE A 305 -0.67 4.58 4.68
CA ILE A 305 -1.52 5.64 4.16
C ILE A 305 -0.99 6.94 4.73
N GLU A 306 -0.33 7.74 3.91
CA GLU A 306 0.13 9.06 4.28
C GLU A 306 -1.06 10.01 4.26
N GLY A 307 -1.43 10.49 5.43
CA GLY A 307 -2.51 11.42 5.71
C GLY A 307 -2.05 12.56 6.60
N ILE A 308 -0.83 13.06 6.44
CA ILE A 308 -0.43 14.33 7.07
C ILE A 308 -1.46 15.40 6.67
N TYR A 309 -1.86 15.36 5.41
CA TYR A 309 -3.08 16.00 4.91
C TYR A 309 -3.76 15.09 3.90
N GLY A 310 -5.09 15.07 3.96
CA GLY A 310 -5.95 14.33 3.03
C GLY A 310 -6.53 15.24 1.97
N ARG A 311 -7.05 14.69 0.87
CA ARG A 311 -7.74 15.45 -0.18
C ARG A 311 -9.10 14.85 -0.48
N ASP A 312 -10.12 15.67 -0.46
CA ASP A 312 -11.49 15.28 -0.80
C ASP A 312 -11.84 15.54 -2.29
N GLY A 313 -13.13 15.54 -2.62
CA GLY A 313 -13.66 15.79 -3.96
C GLY A 313 -13.38 14.64 -4.92
N ASP A 314 -12.75 14.92 -6.07
CA ASP A 314 -12.28 13.90 -7.01
C ASP A 314 -10.91 13.31 -6.62
N GLY A 315 -10.28 13.87 -5.58
CA GLY A 315 -8.94 13.50 -5.13
C GLY A 315 -7.82 14.05 -6.02
N PHE A 316 -8.14 14.93 -6.98
CA PHE A 316 -7.22 15.52 -7.94
C PHE A 316 -7.43 17.03 -8.10
N GLY A 317 -8.06 17.47 -9.19
CA GLY A 317 -8.26 18.88 -9.50
C GLY A 317 -9.35 19.54 -8.65
N VAL A 318 -10.42 18.82 -8.38
CA VAL A 318 -11.56 19.30 -7.59
C VAL A 318 -11.48 18.72 -6.17
N GLY A 319 -11.59 19.60 -5.17
CA GLY A 319 -11.58 19.22 -3.75
C GLY A 319 -10.72 20.13 -2.90
N GLN A 320 -10.67 19.83 -1.62
CA GLN A 320 -9.92 20.56 -0.61
C GLN A 320 -8.90 19.67 0.08
N ASP A 321 -7.80 20.28 0.51
CA ASP A 321 -6.81 19.61 1.36
C ASP A 321 -7.17 19.84 2.84
N HIS A 322 -7.20 18.75 3.60
CA HIS A 322 -7.45 18.75 5.04
C HIS A 322 -6.16 18.38 5.77
N LEU A 323 -5.62 19.29 6.60
CA LEU A 323 -4.48 19.00 7.47
C LEU A 323 -4.96 18.10 8.62
N THR A 324 -4.61 16.83 8.57
CA THR A 324 -5.09 15.84 9.53
C THR A 324 -4.01 15.30 10.45
N ASN A 325 -2.75 15.50 10.09
CA ASN A 325 -1.60 15.05 10.88
C ASN A 325 -1.70 13.58 11.31
N LEU A 326 -2.07 12.70 10.38
CA LEU A 326 -2.27 11.28 10.65
C LEU A 326 -1.57 10.42 9.61
N VAL A 327 -0.75 9.47 10.05
CA VAL A 327 -0.20 8.39 9.24
C VAL A 327 -0.76 7.08 9.74
N MET A 328 -1.34 6.29 8.85
CA MET A 328 -1.90 4.99 9.16
C MET A 328 -1.04 3.90 8.51
N PHE A 329 -0.85 2.77 9.18
CA PHE A 329 -0.05 1.68 8.62
C PHE A 329 -0.48 0.31 9.15
N GLY A 330 -0.10 -0.74 8.44
CA GLY A 330 -0.43 -2.12 8.80
C GLY A 330 -0.04 -3.13 7.74
N LYS A 331 -0.14 -4.39 8.09
CA LYS A 331 0.15 -5.52 7.18
C LYS A 331 -1.04 -5.81 6.26
N ASP A 332 -2.25 -5.82 6.82
CA ASP A 332 -3.49 -6.08 6.08
C ASP A 332 -4.01 -4.78 5.44
N ARG A 333 -3.89 -4.70 4.13
CA ARG A 333 -4.30 -3.51 3.36
C ARG A 333 -5.81 -3.27 3.36
N PHE A 334 -6.63 -4.32 3.41
CA PHE A 334 -8.09 -4.14 3.43
C PHE A 334 -8.57 -3.57 4.76
N ARG A 335 -8.02 -4.05 5.88
CA ARG A 335 -8.30 -3.48 7.21
C ARG A 335 -7.79 -2.06 7.33
N LEU A 336 -6.59 -1.80 6.80
CA LEU A 336 -6.01 -0.46 6.76
C LEU A 336 -6.90 0.51 5.97
N ASP A 337 -7.36 0.09 4.80
CA ASP A 337 -8.26 0.89 3.96
C ASP A 337 -9.63 1.09 4.61
N MET A 338 -10.15 0.07 5.28
CA MET A 338 -11.41 0.16 6.03
C MET A 338 -11.34 1.25 7.12
N ILE A 339 -10.27 1.26 7.91
CA ILE A 339 -10.05 2.30 8.93
C ILE A 339 -9.83 3.66 8.27
N GLY A 340 -9.04 3.72 7.19
CA GLY A 340 -8.84 4.96 6.43
C GLY A 340 -10.14 5.54 5.87
N MET A 341 -11.06 4.70 5.37
CA MET A 341 -12.38 5.14 4.92
C MET A 341 -13.25 5.62 6.08
N TYR A 342 -13.31 4.86 7.17
CA TYR A 342 -14.08 5.27 8.35
C TYR A 342 -13.63 6.63 8.88
N LEU A 343 -12.31 6.82 9.04
CA LEU A 343 -11.75 8.10 9.50
C LEU A 343 -11.94 9.23 8.47
N GLY A 344 -12.06 8.89 7.18
CA GLY A 344 -12.42 9.81 6.09
C GLY A 344 -13.91 10.18 6.05
N GLY A 345 -14.71 9.74 7.02
CA GLY A 345 -16.14 10.09 7.12
C GLY A 345 -17.08 9.13 6.40
N HIS A 346 -16.57 8.02 5.83
CA HIS A 346 -17.38 7.05 5.08
C HIS A 346 -17.66 5.80 5.92
N GLU A 347 -18.84 5.20 5.71
CA GLU A 347 -19.20 3.94 6.33
C GLU A 347 -18.70 2.77 5.46
N PRO A 348 -17.73 1.95 5.94
CA PRO A 348 -17.15 0.88 5.12
C PRO A 348 -18.17 -0.14 4.59
N GLY A 349 -19.23 -0.41 5.34
CA GLY A 349 -20.30 -1.31 4.91
C GLY A 349 -21.02 -0.86 3.63
N ASN A 350 -20.98 0.42 3.32
CA ASN A 350 -21.57 1.01 2.11
C ASN A 350 -20.59 1.00 0.91
N VAL A 351 -19.38 0.49 1.09
CA VAL A 351 -18.37 0.41 0.02
C VAL A 351 -18.21 -1.03 -0.44
N ASN A 352 -18.48 -1.30 -1.71
CA ASN A 352 -18.55 -2.66 -2.25
C ASN A 352 -17.22 -3.43 -2.15
N LEU A 353 -16.10 -2.75 -2.19
CA LEU A 353 -14.77 -3.38 -2.11
C LEU A 353 -14.62 -4.31 -0.89
N PHE A 354 -15.08 -3.89 0.28
CA PHE A 354 -14.91 -4.67 1.51
C PHE A 354 -15.83 -5.89 1.56
N ARG A 355 -17.06 -5.76 1.07
CA ARG A 355 -17.98 -6.92 0.94
C ARG A 355 -17.42 -7.95 -0.01
N ILE A 356 -16.98 -7.52 -1.19
CA ILE A 356 -16.40 -8.39 -2.21
C ILE A 356 -15.13 -9.06 -1.67
N ALA A 357 -14.28 -8.34 -0.96
CA ALA A 357 -13.08 -8.89 -0.34
C ALA A 357 -13.44 -9.98 0.70
N LYS A 358 -14.50 -9.77 1.51
CA LYS A 358 -15.00 -10.79 2.46
C LYS A 358 -15.57 -12.00 1.73
N GLU A 359 -16.45 -11.80 0.76
CA GLU A 359 -17.07 -12.88 -0.03
C GLU A 359 -16.03 -13.74 -0.76
N ARG A 360 -14.88 -13.14 -1.11
CA ARG A 360 -13.76 -13.82 -1.74
C ARG A 360 -12.70 -14.32 -0.75
N GLY A 361 -13.00 -14.32 0.53
CA GLY A 361 -12.12 -14.86 1.59
C GLY A 361 -10.83 -14.09 1.85
N MET A 362 -10.71 -12.85 1.34
CA MET A 362 -9.54 -11.99 1.56
C MET A 362 -9.65 -11.15 2.83
N LEU A 363 -10.83 -11.05 3.39
CA LEU A 363 -11.17 -10.30 4.58
C LEU A 363 -12.14 -11.12 5.43
N ASP A 364 -11.93 -11.26 6.70
CA ASP A 364 -12.83 -11.99 7.61
C ASP A 364 -13.97 -11.12 8.13
N THR A 365 -13.76 -9.80 8.19
CA THR A 365 -14.77 -8.82 8.57
C THR A 365 -14.65 -7.55 7.74
N PHE A 366 -15.76 -6.87 7.45
CA PHE A 366 -15.77 -5.49 6.96
C PHE A 366 -16.39 -4.49 7.96
N ASN A 367 -16.57 -4.93 9.21
CA ASN A 367 -16.94 -4.07 10.32
C ASN A 367 -15.71 -3.37 10.91
N PRO A 368 -15.59 -2.04 10.79
CA PRO A 368 -14.39 -1.32 11.26
C PRO A 368 -14.21 -1.40 12.78
N TRP A 369 -15.28 -1.66 13.54
CA TRP A 369 -15.24 -1.79 14.99
C TRP A 369 -14.58 -3.10 15.46
N GLU A 370 -14.45 -4.10 14.61
CA GLU A 370 -13.79 -5.38 14.88
C GLU A 370 -12.29 -5.33 14.58
N VAL A 371 -11.80 -4.26 13.96
CA VAL A 371 -10.38 -4.11 13.64
C VAL A 371 -9.61 -3.68 14.89
N PRO A 372 -8.56 -4.40 15.30
CA PRO A 372 -7.67 -3.96 16.34
C PRO A 372 -6.94 -2.67 15.95
N VAL A 373 -7.16 -1.59 16.72
CA VAL A 373 -6.54 -0.28 16.45
C VAL A 373 -5.56 0.08 17.57
N TYR A 374 -4.38 0.55 17.18
CA TYR A 374 -3.35 1.04 18.08
C TYR A 374 -2.87 2.43 17.65
N GLU A 375 -2.68 3.31 18.62
CA GLU A 375 -1.95 4.56 18.39
C GLU A 375 -0.46 4.30 18.57
N TRP A 376 0.36 4.79 17.65
CA TRP A 376 1.81 4.66 17.73
C TRP A 376 2.40 5.88 18.43
N VAL A 377 2.78 5.72 19.70
CA VAL A 377 3.24 6.82 20.57
C VAL A 377 4.67 6.55 20.99
N ALA A 378 5.59 7.45 20.64
CA ALA A 378 7.02 7.35 21.00
C ALA A 378 7.62 5.96 20.71
N GLY A 379 7.35 5.44 19.51
CA GLY A 379 7.85 4.12 19.08
C GLY A 379 7.14 2.91 19.71
N GLN A 380 6.05 3.11 20.44
CA GLN A 380 5.33 2.04 21.13
C GLN A 380 3.83 1.99 20.75
N PRO A 381 3.26 0.80 20.58
CA PRO A 381 1.84 0.64 20.29
C PRO A 381 1.00 0.77 21.55
N VAL A 382 0.03 1.67 21.55
CA VAL A 382 -0.94 1.87 22.63
C VAL A 382 -2.33 1.49 22.11
N ARG A 383 -2.97 0.51 22.69
CA ARG A 383 -4.33 0.09 22.30
C ARG A 383 -5.30 1.25 22.43
N ARG A 384 -6.11 1.47 21.39
CA ARG A 384 -7.14 2.51 21.36
C ARG A 384 -8.48 1.95 20.87
N LYS A 385 -9.54 2.69 21.15
CA LYS A 385 -10.83 2.52 20.48
C LYS A 385 -10.83 3.34 19.20
N LEU A 386 -11.53 2.86 18.18
CA LEU A 386 -11.64 3.62 16.93
C LEU A 386 -12.33 4.99 17.13
N SER A 387 -13.24 5.08 18.12
CA SER A 387 -13.89 6.33 18.54
C SER A 387 -12.96 7.38 19.15
N ASP A 388 -11.72 7.01 19.53
CA ASP A 388 -10.75 7.96 20.10
C ASP A 388 -10.10 8.85 19.01
N PHE A 389 -10.39 8.56 17.74
CA PHE A 389 -9.86 9.29 16.59
C PHE A 389 -10.93 10.14 15.93
N THR A 390 -10.59 11.40 15.65
CA THR A 390 -11.47 12.32 14.95
C THR A 390 -11.64 11.90 13.49
N ARG A 391 -12.87 11.84 13.01
CA ARG A 391 -13.18 11.63 11.60
C ARG A 391 -13.04 12.95 10.84
N THR A 392 -12.40 12.92 9.68
CA THR A 392 -12.29 14.06 8.77
C THR A 392 -13.24 13.84 7.59
N PRO A 393 -14.26 14.68 7.40
CA PRO A 393 -15.29 14.46 6.37
C PRO A 393 -14.74 14.76 4.98
N MET A 394 -14.09 13.80 4.35
CA MET A 394 -13.56 13.89 2.99
C MET A 394 -14.60 13.44 1.98
N LYS A 395 -15.32 14.39 1.36
CA LYS A 395 -16.36 14.12 0.36
C LYS A 395 -15.80 13.39 -0.85
N THR A 396 -16.60 12.52 -1.46
CA THR A 396 -16.30 11.76 -2.68
C THR A 396 -17.48 11.78 -3.63
N TYR A 397 -17.28 11.33 -4.86
CA TYR A 397 -18.33 11.12 -5.86
C TYR A 397 -18.70 9.64 -6.05
N TYR A 398 -18.40 8.80 -5.08
CA TYR A 398 -18.70 7.36 -5.12
C TYR A 398 -20.20 7.09 -5.11
N LEU A 399 -20.71 6.49 -6.20
CA LEU A 399 -22.10 6.07 -6.36
C LEU A 399 -23.10 7.08 -5.76
N GLN A 400 -23.15 8.27 -6.32
CA GLN A 400 -24.07 9.33 -5.95
C GLN A 400 -25.52 8.85 -6.02
N LYS A 401 -26.33 9.10 -5.01
CA LYS A 401 -27.78 8.86 -5.02
C LYS A 401 -28.53 10.07 -5.52
N ASP A 402 -29.77 9.85 -5.95
CA ASP A 402 -30.65 10.93 -6.38
C ASP A 402 -30.83 11.96 -5.25
N GLY A 403 -30.65 13.23 -5.60
CA GLY A 403 -30.74 14.34 -4.65
C GLY A 403 -29.47 14.62 -3.83
N GLU A 404 -28.44 13.78 -3.90
CA GLU A 404 -27.16 14.08 -3.28
C GLU A 404 -26.35 15.09 -4.11
N PRO A 405 -25.52 15.94 -3.46
CA PRO A 405 -24.51 16.72 -4.14
C PRO A 405 -23.54 15.82 -4.92
N GLU A 406 -22.90 16.34 -5.96
CA GLU A 406 -21.88 15.59 -6.72
C GLU A 406 -20.80 15.00 -5.82
N TYR A 407 -20.33 15.79 -4.84
CA TYR A 407 -19.39 15.33 -3.81
C TYR A 407 -20.10 15.25 -2.46
N HIS A 408 -20.11 14.06 -1.89
CA HIS A 408 -20.88 13.73 -0.69
C HIS A 408 -20.10 12.78 0.23
N LEU A 409 -20.65 12.50 1.41
CA LEU A 409 -20.15 11.49 2.34
C LEU A 409 -20.94 10.19 2.17
N VAL A 410 -20.25 9.07 2.11
CA VAL A 410 -20.85 7.72 2.09
C VAL A 410 -21.00 7.25 3.54
N ASN A 411 -21.89 7.88 4.30
CA ASN A 411 -21.97 7.73 5.74
C ASN A 411 -23.35 7.24 6.26
N GLU A 412 -24.18 6.70 5.38
CA GLU A 412 -25.43 6.10 5.83
C GLU A 412 -25.15 4.98 6.83
N PRO A 413 -25.90 4.90 7.92
CA PRO A 413 -25.75 3.83 8.89
C PRO A 413 -25.80 2.45 8.22
N PHE A 414 -24.89 1.58 8.59
CA PHE A 414 -24.83 0.21 8.10
C PHE A 414 -25.02 -0.78 9.26
N ASP A 415 -25.95 -1.71 9.07
CA ASP A 415 -26.20 -2.77 10.04
C ASP A 415 -25.22 -3.93 9.82
N TYR A 416 -24.13 -3.93 10.58
CA TYR A 416 -23.11 -4.98 10.50
C TYR A 416 -23.59 -6.33 11.08
N ASP A 417 -24.61 -6.34 11.91
CA ASP A 417 -25.16 -7.58 12.48
C ASP A 417 -25.95 -8.37 11.42
N ARG A 418 -26.55 -7.67 10.48
CA ARG A 418 -27.27 -8.26 9.35
C ARG A 418 -26.39 -9.16 8.47
N VAL A 419 -25.08 -8.95 8.44
CA VAL A 419 -24.12 -9.66 7.57
C VAL A 419 -23.23 -10.63 8.32
N LYS A 420 -23.50 -10.89 9.59
CA LYS A 420 -22.86 -11.94 10.38
C LYS A 420 -23.43 -13.34 10.11
N ALA A 421 -24.57 -13.41 9.41
CA ALA A 421 -25.28 -14.66 9.11
C ALA A 421 -24.78 -15.30 7.81
#